data_40200138dc4102d3999a0d83b36434a1
#
_entry.id   40200138dc4102d3999a0d83b36434a1
#
_cell.length_a   1.000
_cell.length_b   1.000
_cell.length_c   1.000
_cell.angle_alpha   90.00
_cell.angle_beta   90.00
_cell.angle_gamma   90.00
#
_symmetry.space_group_name_H-M   'P 1'
#
loop_
_entity.id
_entity.type
_entity.pdbx_description
1 polymer ?
#
loop_
_entity_poly.entity_id
_entity_poly.type
_entity_poly.pdbx_seq_one_letter_code
_entity_poly.pdbx_strand_id
1 'polypeptide(L)'
;LSHRTKEDRDVEDPHLPIARYLRERREAAGLTRVALSAQAGISPALIQKIEQGSRTPTLEALTALFDALDVPALFRDHLVSLSLADRYGSPAADIPSDIPTADLVLLNSISYPASLQMYTTYDVVATNSAWTRYFPGLDTSTTLLEWMLLDPRSREVMLDWDKQVHLCVYGFRVMSPGVVPKERIDRLFAACAVAEEWERFWTTEPDVPSHLDRPVQRIRHPETGAAVAMTMQVHDSIVPRREWSLVTFCPLLDGSSRDAANQ
;
A
#
# COMPACT_ATOMS: atom_id res chain seq x y z
N LEU A 1 -17.17 7.53 37.87
CA LEU A 1 -16.59 6.19 37.64
C LEU A 1 -17.43 5.54 36.53
N SER A 2 -17.03 5.76 35.28
CA SER A 2 -17.69 5.22 34.10
C SER A 2 -17.12 3.82 33.84
N HIS A 3 -17.97 2.81 33.89
CA HIS A 3 -17.63 1.46 33.45
C HIS A 3 -17.42 1.48 31.93
N ARG A 4 -16.18 1.42 31.48
CA ARG A 4 -15.84 1.04 30.11
C ARG A 4 -16.24 -0.41 29.91
N THR A 5 -17.19 -0.66 29.04
CA THR A 5 -17.67 -1.99 28.69
C THR A 5 -16.61 -2.77 27.92
N LYS A 6 -16.66 -4.08 28.01
CA LYS A 6 -15.66 -5.04 27.50
C LYS A 6 -15.61 -5.10 25.94
N GLU A 7 -16.56 -4.43 25.27
CA GLU A 7 -16.70 -4.37 23.81
C GLU A 7 -15.77 -3.37 23.10
N ASP A 8 -15.14 -2.44 23.88
CA ASP A 8 -14.18 -1.46 23.35
C ASP A 8 -12.72 -2.00 23.19
N ARG A 9 -12.53 -3.34 23.27
CA ARG A 9 -11.18 -3.94 23.33
C ARG A 9 -10.69 -4.62 22.07
N ASP A 10 -11.45 -4.58 20.96
CA ASP A 10 -11.05 -5.21 19.70
C ASP A 10 -10.51 -4.24 18.65
N VAL A 11 -10.25 -2.99 18.99
CA VAL A 11 -9.36 -2.14 18.20
C VAL A 11 -7.95 -2.60 18.51
N GLU A 12 -7.38 -3.41 17.62
CA GLU A 12 -6.00 -3.88 17.70
C GLU A 12 -5.09 -2.65 17.90
N ASP A 13 -4.23 -2.67 18.90
CA ASP A 13 -3.31 -1.55 19.20
C ASP A 13 -2.54 -1.19 17.91
N PRO A 14 -2.66 0.03 17.37
CA PRO A 14 -2.02 0.43 16.11
C PRO A 14 -0.49 0.26 16.13
N HIS A 15 0.11 0.11 17.32
CA HIS A 15 1.54 -0.17 17.44
C HIS A 15 1.90 -1.65 17.28
N LEU A 16 0.94 -2.58 17.48
CA LEU A 16 1.19 -4.01 17.31
C LEU A 16 1.57 -4.39 15.88
N PRO A 17 0.92 -3.87 14.82
CA PRO A 17 1.31 -4.15 13.45
C PRO A 17 2.75 -3.75 13.14
N ILE A 18 3.18 -2.55 13.58
CA ILE A 18 4.56 -2.08 13.39
C ILE A 18 5.54 -2.93 14.21
N ALA A 19 5.21 -3.23 15.45
CA ALA A 19 6.01 -4.07 16.33
C ALA A 19 6.24 -5.45 15.71
N ARG A 20 5.17 -6.06 15.22
CA ARG A 20 5.19 -7.35 14.53
C ARG A 20 6.01 -7.28 13.24
N TYR A 21 5.77 -6.27 12.41
CA TYR A 21 6.49 -6.06 11.15
C TYR A 21 8.00 -5.93 11.36
N LEU A 22 8.44 -5.08 12.29
CA LEU A 22 9.86 -4.89 12.58
C LEU A 22 10.51 -6.18 13.10
N ARG A 23 9.80 -6.93 13.94
CA ARG A 23 10.27 -8.22 14.44
C ARG A 23 10.41 -9.25 13.32
N GLU A 24 9.37 -9.42 12.48
CA GLU A 24 9.39 -10.37 11.38
C GLU A 24 10.51 -10.04 10.40
N ARG A 25 10.71 -8.76 10.08
CA ARG A 25 11.79 -8.31 9.20
C ARG A 25 13.17 -8.59 9.79
N ARG A 26 13.37 -8.34 11.08
CA ARG A 26 14.62 -8.67 11.75
C ARG A 26 14.90 -10.17 11.72
N GLU A 27 13.88 -10.99 11.97
CA GLU A 27 13.98 -12.45 11.96
C GLU A 27 14.26 -12.98 10.56
N ALA A 28 13.60 -12.44 9.53
CA ALA A 28 13.85 -12.76 8.12
C ALA A 28 15.29 -12.40 7.70
N ALA A 29 15.83 -11.29 8.19
CA ALA A 29 17.23 -10.91 7.97
C ALA A 29 18.23 -11.75 8.80
N GLY A 30 17.77 -12.72 9.62
CA GLY A 30 18.63 -13.53 10.48
C GLY A 30 19.33 -12.75 11.61
N LEU A 31 18.84 -11.54 11.93
CA LEU A 31 19.48 -10.67 12.93
C LEU A 31 18.99 -10.96 14.33
N THR A 32 19.93 -11.02 15.29
CA THR A 32 19.59 -10.92 16.71
C THR A 32 19.30 -9.45 17.07
N ARG A 33 18.59 -9.20 18.19
CA ARG A 33 18.38 -7.83 18.70
C ARG A 33 19.69 -7.10 19.00
N VAL A 34 20.73 -7.85 19.39
CA VAL A 34 22.09 -7.29 19.65
C VAL A 34 22.73 -6.87 18.32
N ALA A 35 22.62 -7.69 17.27
CA ALA A 35 23.15 -7.35 15.97
C ALA A 35 22.41 -6.14 15.35
N LEU A 36 21.08 -6.12 15.42
CA LEU A 36 20.28 -4.97 14.97
C LEU A 36 20.60 -3.70 15.79
N SER A 37 20.82 -3.82 17.09
CA SER A 37 21.24 -2.72 17.96
C SER A 37 22.54 -2.07 17.48
N ALA A 38 23.52 -2.87 17.10
CA ALA A 38 24.81 -2.38 16.58
C ALA A 38 24.64 -1.63 15.26
N GLN A 39 23.72 -2.05 14.40
CA GLN A 39 23.46 -1.42 13.10
C GLN A 39 22.63 -0.13 13.24
N ALA A 40 21.57 -0.18 14.06
CA ALA A 40 20.63 0.93 14.21
C ALA A 40 21.05 1.99 15.24
N GLY A 41 22.07 1.74 16.05
CA GLY A 41 22.44 2.63 17.15
C GLY A 41 21.42 2.73 18.28
N ILE A 42 20.53 1.72 18.41
CA ILE A 42 19.43 1.67 19.38
C ILE A 42 19.70 0.53 20.36
N SER A 43 19.46 0.73 21.65
CA SER A 43 19.72 -0.31 22.64
C SER A 43 18.87 -1.57 22.42
N PRO A 44 19.41 -2.79 22.68
CA PRO A 44 18.65 -4.03 22.51
C PRO A 44 17.37 -4.06 23.36
N ALA A 45 17.40 -3.44 24.53
CA ALA A 45 16.22 -3.34 25.42
C ALA A 45 15.12 -2.45 24.82
N LEU A 46 15.48 -1.37 24.10
CA LEU A 46 14.52 -0.54 23.42
C LEU A 46 13.92 -1.27 22.20
N ILE A 47 14.74 -1.96 21.41
CA ILE A 47 14.28 -2.80 20.30
C ILE A 47 13.28 -3.85 20.81
N GLN A 48 13.60 -4.53 21.91
CA GLN A 48 12.70 -5.51 22.52
C GLN A 48 11.33 -4.90 22.87
N LYS A 49 11.32 -3.72 23.51
CA LYS A 49 10.08 -3.05 23.90
C LYS A 49 9.25 -2.61 22.69
N ILE A 50 9.91 -2.15 21.61
CA ILE A 50 9.26 -1.80 20.36
C ILE A 50 8.63 -3.05 19.73
N GLU A 51 9.37 -4.14 19.59
CA GLU A 51 8.90 -5.41 19.01
C GLU A 51 7.80 -6.10 19.84
N GLN A 52 7.69 -5.77 21.13
CA GLN A 52 6.61 -6.24 22.02
C GLN A 52 5.39 -5.31 22.02
N GLY A 53 5.43 -4.18 21.31
CA GLY A 53 4.36 -3.18 21.34
C GLY A 53 4.25 -2.43 22.67
N SER A 54 5.17 -2.67 23.61
CA SER A 54 5.12 -2.03 24.93
C SER A 54 5.67 -0.60 24.94
N ARG A 55 6.25 -0.15 23.83
CA ARG A 55 6.74 1.22 23.63
C ARG A 55 6.60 1.66 22.18
N THR A 56 5.93 2.77 21.97
CA THR A 56 5.89 3.48 20.70
C THR A 56 7.28 4.00 20.35
N PRO A 57 7.82 3.67 19.16
CA PRO A 57 9.09 4.23 18.70
C PRO A 57 8.94 5.71 18.38
N THR A 58 10.02 6.48 18.54
CA THR A 58 10.13 7.82 17.98
C THR A 58 10.39 7.74 16.48
N LEU A 59 10.12 8.83 15.75
CA LEU A 59 10.40 8.90 14.31
C LEU A 59 11.89 8.60 14.02
N GLU A 60 12.79 9.14 14.83
CA GLU A 60 14.22 8.87 14.74
C GLU A 60 14.56 7.38 14.91
N ALA A 61 13.95 6.73 15.91
CA ALA A 61 14.13 5.29 16.14
C ALA A 61 13.55 4.45 15.00
N LEU A 62 12.38 4.84 14.44
CA LEU A 62 11.81 4.17 13.27
C LEU A 62 12.71 4.29 12.07
N THR A 63 13.21 5.49 11.74
CA THR A 63 14.11 5.73 10.61
C THR A 63 15.36 4.86 10.74
N ALA A 64 16.00 4.84 11.92
CA ALA A 64 17.18 4.02 12.15
C ALA A 64 16.91 2.51 12.01
N LEU A 65 15.74 2.03 12.46
CA LEU A 65 15.33 0.63 12.28
C LEU A 65 15.02 0.31 10.82
N PHE A 66 14.36 1.22 10.11
CA PHE A 66 14.06 1.04 8.69
C PHE A 66 15.33 0.95 7.84
N ASP A 67 16.34 1.78 8.14
CA ASP A 67 17.63 1.74 7.44
C ASP A 67 18.39 0.45 7.75
N ALA A 68 18.47 0.06 9.03
CA ALA A 68 19.16 -1.17 9.44
C ALA A 68 18.48 -2.46 8.96
N LEU A 69 17.16 -2.44 8.73
CA LEU A 69 16.37 -3.56 8.25
C LEU A 69 16.07 -3.49 6.75
N ASP A 70 16.65 -2.52 6.05
CA ASP A 70 16.47 -2.30 4.62
C ASP A 70 14.98 -2.25 4.19
N VAL A 71 14.15 -1.53 4.99
CA VAL A 71 12.73 -1.37 4.70
C VAL A 71 12.57 -0.52 3.43
N PRO A 72 11.83 -0.98 2.40
CA PRO A 72 11.63 -0.21 1.20
C PRO A 72 10.98 1.15 1.48
N ALA A 73 11.50 2.21 0.84
CA ALA A 73 11.03 3.60 1.03
C ALA A 73 9.51 3.73 0.79
N LEU A 74 8.98 2.97 -0.17
CA LEU A 74 7.57 2.92 -0.52
C LEU A 74 6.63 2.66 0.68
N PHE A 75 7.09 1.92 1.69
CA PHE A 75 6.27 1.55 2.86
C PHE A 75 6.56 2.41 4.09
N ARG A 76 7.68 3.16 4.11
CA ARG A 76 8.14 3.87 5.32
C ARG A 76 7.15 4.92 5.80
N ASP A 77 6.64 5.75 4.89
CA ASP A 77 5.70 6.82 5.23
C ASP A 77 4.40 6.26 5.82
N HIS A 78 3.90 5.16 5.24
CA HIS A 78 2.72 4.49 5.77
C HIS A 78 2.98 3.92 7.18
N LEU A 79 4.09 3.21 7.38
CA LEU A 79 4.45 2.66 8.69
C LEU A 79 4.66 3.75 9.74
N VAL A 80 5.22 4.90 9.35
CA VAL A 80 5.30 6.08 10.23
C VAL A 80 3.89 6.59 10.57
N SER A 81 3.01 6.69 9.58
CA SER A 81 1.62 7.16 9.78
C SER A 81 0.86 6.26 10.75
N LEU A 82 1.06 4.95 10.70
CA LEU A 82 0.48 4.00 11.67
C LEU A 82 0.94 4.28 13.10
N SER A 83 2.21 4.65 13.30
CA SER A 83 2.73 4.97 14.64
C SER A 83 2.16 6.27 15.22
N LEU A 84 1.56 7.10 14.36
CA LEU A 84 0.97 8.39 14.73
C LEU A 84 -0.57 8.36 14.73
N ALA A 85 -1.20 7.24 14.34
CA ALA A 85 -2.65 7.11 14.18
C ALA A 85 -3.45 7.47 15.43
N ASP A 86 -2.93 7.18 16.62
CA ASP A 86 -3.53 7.60 17.90
C ASP A 86 -3.73 9.13 18.03
N ARG A 87 -2.94 9.92 17.29
CA ARG A 87 -2.99 11.39 17.35
C ARG A 87 -3.93 11.99 16.32
N TYR A 88 -4.21 11.28 15.21
CA TYR A 88 -4.89 11.86 14.05
C TYR A 88 -6.19 11.14 13.66
N GLY A 89 -6.57 10.09 14.39
CA GLY A 89 -7.71 9.23 14.09
C GLY A 89 -7.39 8.23 12.98
N SER A 90 -7.93 7.02 13.11
CA SER A 90 -7.82 5.99 12.06
C SER A 90 -8.66 6.40 10.85
N PRO A 91 -8.20 6.23 9.61
CA PRO A 91 -9.06 6.40 8.45
C PRO A 91 -10.24 5.44 8.53
N ALA A 92 -11.42 5.87 8.09
CA ALA A 92 -12.59 5.01 8.03
C ALA A 92 -12.28 3.81 7.12
N ALA A 93 -12.70 2.63 7.60
CA ALA A 93 -12.48 1.37 6.87
C ALA A 93 -13.56 1.07 5.83
N ASP A 94 -14.61 1.88 5.79
CA ASP A 94 -15.75 1.69 4.89
C ASP A 94 -15.55 2.45 3.59
N ILE A 95 -15.94 1.80 2.47
CA ILE A 95 -15.96 2.44 1.16
C ILE A 95 -16.99 3.57 1.20
N PRO A 96 -16.61 4.81 0.87
CA PRO A 96 -17.54 5.93 0.89
C PRO A 96 -18.72 5.72 -0.06
N SER A 97 -19.93 5.97 0.42
CA SER A 97 -21.16 5.82 -0.37
C SER A 97 -21.41 7.01 -1.31
N ASP A 98 -20.76 8.15 -1.05
CA ASP A 98 -20.92 9.37 -1.84
C ASP A 98 -19.56 10.03 -2.11
N ILE A 99 -19.31 10.37 -3.37
CA ILE A 99 -18.09 11.03 -3.81
C ILE A 99 -18.45 12.48 -4.18
N PRO A 100 -17.82 13.47 -3.55
CA PRO A 100 -18.08 14.88 -3.90
C PRO A 100 -17.83 15.16 -5.39
N THR A 101 -18.72 15.93 -5.99
CA THR A 101 -18.64 16.31 -7.41
C THR A 101 -17.29 16.91 -7.79
N ALA A 102 -16.67 17.68 -6.89
CA ALA A 102 -15.35 18.27 -7.13
C ALA A 102 -14.26 17.21 -7.35
N ASP A 103 -14.30 16.09 -6.61
CA ASP A 103 -13.33 15.00 -6.74
C ASP A 103 -13.55 14.25 -8.07
N LEU A 104 -14.82 14.06 -8.48
CA LEU A 104 -15.14 13.49 -9.79
C LEU A 104 -14.73 14.40 -10.95
N VAL A 105 -14.90 15.72 -10.81
CA VAL A 105 -14.43 16.70 -11.81
C VAL A 105 -12.91 16.63 -11.93
N LEU A 106 -12.18 16.61 -10.83
CA LEU A 106 -10.72 16.45 -10.82
C LEU A 106 -10.32 15.14 -11.50
N LEU A 107 -10.90 14.02 -11.07
CA LEU A 107 -10.60 12.69 -11.63
C LEU A 107 -10.80 12.66 -13.15
N ASN A 108 -11.90 13.20 -13.64
CA ASN A 108 -12.23 13.20 -15.07
C ASN A 108 -11.46 14.26 -15.89
N SER A 109 -10.79 15.21 -15.26
CA SER A 109 -9.90 16.16 -15.94
C SER A 109 -8.53 15.56 -16.28
N ILE A 110 -8.18 14.41 -15.68
CA ILE A 110 -6.92 13.74 -15.90
C ILE A 110 -7.02 12.90 -17.18
N SER A 111 -6.11 13.13 -18.14
CA SER A 111 -6.07 12.42 -19.42
C SER A 111 -5.44 11.03 -19.33
N TYR A 112 -4.63 10.77 -18.31
CA TYR A 112 -4.00 9.49 -18.03
C TYR A 112 -4.90 8.58 -17.18
N PRO A 113 -4.63 7.26 -17.10
CA PRO A 113 -5.36 6.37 -16.20
C PRO A 113 -5.32 6.89 -14.77
N ALA A 114 -6.49 7.16 -14.21
CA ALA A 114 -6.63 7.66 -12.85
C ALA A 114 -7.85 7.04 -12.15
N SER A 115 -7.70 6.79 -10.87
CA SER A 115 -8.76 6.25 -10.00
C SER A 115 -8.67 6.84 -8.61
N LEU A 116 -9.79 6.85 -7.91
CA LEU A 116 -9.85 7.05 -6.47
C LEU A 116 -9.85 5.66 -5.82
N GLN A 117 -8.95 5.41 -4.87
CA GLN A 117 -8.80 4.11 -4.24
C GLN A 117 -8.60 4.23 -2.74
N MET A 118 -9.12 3.24 -2.00
CA MET A 118 -8.75 3.01 -0.60
C MET A 118 -7.36 2.36 -0.59
N TYR A 119 -6.34 3.12 -0.25
CA TYR A 119 -4.94 2.70 -0.44
C TYR A 119 -4.55 1.41 0.30
N THR A 120 -5.17 1.15 1.45
CA THR A 120 -4.85 -0.02 2.29
C THR A 120 -5.57 -1.30 1.88
N THR A 121 -6.76 -1.19 1.29
CA THR A 121 -7.60 -2.33 0.87
C THR A 121 -7.69 -2.48 -0.63
N TYR A 122 -7.16 -1.49 -1.36
CA TYR A 122 -7.18 -1.42 -2.82
C TYR A 122 -8.60 -1.43 -3.42
N ASP A 123 -9.61 -1.03 -2.64
CA ASP A 123 -10.96 -0.82 -3.16
C ASP A 123 -10.96 0.31 -4.16
N VAL A 124 -11.57 0.09 -5.32
CA VAL A 124 -11.75 1.11 -6.34
C VAL A 124 -13.02 1.90 -6.04
N VAL A 125 -12.87 3.18 -5.72
CA VAL A 125 -13.97 4.08 -5.36
C VAL A 125 -14.56 4.76 -6.59
N ALA A 126 -13.71 5.22 -7.52
CA ALA A 126 -14.11 5.79 -8.81
C ALA A 126 -12.96 5.68 -9.81
N THR A 127 -13.30 5.73 -11.10
CA THR A 127 -12.32 5.66 -12.19
C THR A 127 -12.65 6.68 -13.29
N ASN A 128 -11.62 7.15 -14.02
CA ASN A 128 -11.85 7.90 -15.25
C ASN A 128 -11.90 6.99 -16.48
N SER A 129 -12.26 7.56 -17.62
CA SER A 129 -12.38 6.79 -18.88
C SER A 129 -11.04 6.19 -19.36
N ALA A 130 -9.91 6.83 -19.05
CA ALA A 130 -8.60 6.27 -19.38
C ALA A 130 -8.30 5.03 -18.56
N TRP A 131 -8.63 5.04 -17.26
CA TRP A 131 -8.51 3.87 -16.38
C TRP A 131 -9.24 2.65 -16.95
N THR A 132 -10.52 2.82 -17.28
CA THR A 132 -11.35 1.73 -17.83
C THR A 132 -10.79 1.13 -19.12
N ARG A 133 -10.13 1.94 -19.96
CA ARG A 133 -9.46 1.45 -21.17
C ARG A 133 -8.20 0.66 -20.89
N TYR A 134 -7.37 1.14 -19.93
CA TYR A 134 -6.10 0.49 -19.60
C TYR A 134 -6.26 -0.73 -18.72
N PHE A 135 -7.24 -0.73 -17.82
CA PHE A 135 -7.49 -1.79 -16.84
C PHE A 135 -8.93 -2.34 -16.98
N PRO A 136 -9.23 -3.05 -18.08
CA PRO A 136 -10.57 -3.56 -18.33
C PRO A 136 -11.01 -4.53 -17.23
N GLY A 137 -12.20 -4.31 -16.68
CA GLY A 137 -12.76 -5.10 -15.58
C GLY A 137 -12.32 -4.70 -14.18
N LEU A 138 -11.41 -3.75 -14.05
CA LEU A 138 -11.07 -3.14 -12.78
C LEU A 138 -11.92 -1.88 -12.57
N ASP A 139 -13.02 -2.05 -11.89
CA ASP A 139 -14.02 -1.01 -11.57
C ASP A 139 -14.41 -1.02 -10.09
N THR A 140 -15.44 -0.29 -9.73
CA THR A 140 -15.91 -0.15 -8.35
C THR A 140 -16.54 -1.41 -7.75
N SER A 141 -16.69 -2.48 -8.50
CA SER A 141 -17.24 -3.77 -8.03
C SER A 141 -16.18 -4.73 -7.50
N THR A 142 -14.89 -4.42 -7.68
CA THR A 142 -13.77 -5.27 -7.30
C THR A 142 -12.62 -4.46 -6.69
N THR A 143 -11.74 -5.11 -5.97
CA THR A 143 -10.49 -4.50 -5.53
C THR A 143 -9.40 -4.70 -6.57
N LEU A 144 -8.38 -3.84 -6.56
CA LEU A 144 -7.19 -4.05 -7.40
C LEU A 144 -6.56 -5.42 -7.15
N LEU A 145 -6.53 -5.86 -5.88
CA LEU A 145 -5.91 -7.12 -5.50
C LEU A 145 -6.67 -8.33 -6.06
N GLU A 146 -8.01 -8.34 -5.96
CA GLU A 146 -8.85 -9.38 -6.55
C GLU A 146 -8.73 -9.38 -8.08
N TRP A 147 -8.78 -8.21 -8.72
CA TRP A 147 -8.62 -8.11 -10.17
C TRP A 147 -7.26 -8.65 -10.62
N MET A 148 -6.19 -8.28 -9.93
CA MET A 148 -4.84 -8.75 -10.26
C MET A 148 -4.73 -10.27 -10.17
N LEU A 149 -5.31 -10.89 -9.16
CA LEU A 149 -5.16 -12.32 -8.88
C LEU A 149 -6.15 -13.20 -9.63
N LEU A 150 -7.40 -12.72 -9.80
CA LEU A 150 -8.51 -13.56 -10.24
C LEU A 150 -9.00 -13.24 -11.67
N ASP A 151 -8.75 -12.03 -12.17
CA ASP A 151 -9.15 -11.67 -13.53
C ASP A 151 -8.02 -11.96 -14.53
N PRO A 152 -8.20 -12.86 -15.51
CA PRO A 152 -7.16 -13.21 -16.48
C PRO A 152 -6.67 -12.01 -17.30
N ARG A 153 -7.49 -10.97 -17.48
CA ARG A 153 -7.12 -9.75 -18.19
C ARG A 153 -5.96 -9.01 -17.52
N SER A 154 -5.80 -9.15 -16.21
CA SER A 154 -4.70 -8.54 -15.47
C SER A 154 -3.33 -8.99 -16.01
N ARG A 155 -3.18 -10.28 -16.36
CA ARG A 155 -1.96 -10.86 -16.93
C ARG A 155 -1.69 -10.40 -18.36
N GLU A 156 -2.74 -10.09 -19.11
CA GLU A 156 -2.62 -9.54 -20.47
C GLU A 156 -2.17 -8.08 -20.44
N VAL A 157 -2.67 -7.32 -19.46
CA VAL A 157 -2.39 -5.89 -19.30
C VAL A 157 -1.03 -5.65 -18.65
N MET A 158 -0.74 -6.34 -17.55
CA MET A 158 0.46 -6.10 -16.73
C MET A 158 1.60 -7.01 -17.17
N LEU A 159 2.59 -6.46 -17.88
CA LEU A 159 3.69 -7.25 -18.45
C LEU A 159 4.67 -7.79 -17.38
N ASP A 160 4.76 -7.12 -16.23
CA ASP A 160 5.52 -7.57 -15.06
C ASP A 160 4.57 -8.08 -13.96
N TRP A 161 3.49 -8.78 -14.34
CA TRP A 161 2.39 -9.18 -13.47
C TRP A 161 2.85 -9.81 -12.16
N ASP A 162 3.73 -10.79 -12.19
CA ASP A 162 4.21 -11.54 -11.02
C ASP A 162 4.83 -10.60 -9.96
N LYS A 163 5.67 -9.66 -10.40
CA LYS A 163 6.32 -8.70 -9.52
C LYS A 163 5.33 -7.70 -8.91
N GLN A 164 4.39 -7.22 -9.74
CA GLN A 164 3.42 -6.22 -9.31
C GLN A 164 2.42 -6.81 -8.32
N VAL A 165 1.92 -8.01 -8.59
CA VAL A 165 1.00 -8.71 -7.68
C VAL A 165 1.70 -9.03 -6.37
N HIS A 166 2.93 -9.55 -6.41
CA HIS A 166 3.69 -9.84 -5.20
C HIS A 166 3.86 -8.58 -4.33
N LEU A 167 4.20 -7.45 -4.94
CA LEU A 167 4.32 -6.16 -4.24
C LEU A 167 2.98 -5.73 -3.63
N CYS A 168 1.85 -5.86 -4.34
CA CYS A 168 0.53 -5.52 -3.82
C CYS A 168 0.08 -6.44 -2.70
N VAL A 169 0.29 -7.76 -2.81
CA VAL A 169 -0.02 -8.72 -1.74
C VAL A 169 0.80 -8.42 -0.49
N TYR A 170 2.10 -8.16 -0.66
CA TYR A 170 2.96 -7.78 0.44
C TYR A 170 2.54 -6.46 1.07
N GLY A 171 2.21 -5.45 0.24
CA GLY A 171 1.67 -4.17 0.70
C GLY A 171 0.39 -4.34 1.53
N PHE A 172 -0.55 -5.14 1.06
CA PHE A 172 -1.77 -5.47 1.80
C PHE A 172 -1.46 -6.11 3.15
N ARG A 173 -0.59 -7.12 3.19
CA ARG A 173 -0.15 -7.79 4.43
C ARG A 173 0.46 -6.83 5.44
N VAL A 174 1.23 -5.85 4.97
CA VAL A 174 1.98 -4.91 5.84
C VAL A 174 1.14 -3.72 6.25
N MET A 175 0.31 -3.19 5.34
CA MET A 175 -0.38 -1.91 5.55
C MET A 175 -1.79 -2.04 6.13
N SER A 176 -2.45 -3.22 5.98
CA SER A 176 -3.83 -3.37 6.42
C SER A 176 -4.00 -3.58 7.93
N PRO A 177 -3.13 -4.31 8.64
CA PRO A 177 -3.33 -4.56 10.07
C PRO A 177 -3.29 -3.26 10.88
N GLY A 178 -4.26 -3.10 11.80
CA GLY A 178 -4.39 -1.92 12.66
C GLY A 178 -5.07 -0.71 11.99
N VAL A 179 -5.32 -0.76 10.68
CA VAL A 179 -6.01 0.29 9.92
C VAL A 179 -7.36 -0.21 9.40
N VAL A 180 -7.39 -1.46 8.96
CA VAL A 180 -8.55 -2.11 8.36
C VAL A 180 -9.15 -3.07 9.38
N PRO A 181 -10.50 -3.12 9.55
CA PRO A 181 -11.16 -4.10 10.40
C PRO A 181 -10.77 -5.53 10.01
N LYS A 182 -10.53 -6.36 11.01
CA LYS A 182 -10.09 -7.74 10.83
C LYS A 182 -11.02 -8.52 9.89
N GLU A 183 -12.33 -8.34 10.01
CA GLU A 183 -13.33 -8.99 9.18
C GLU A 183 -13.20 -8.63 7.70
N ARG A 184 -12.74 -7.40 7.40
CA ARG A 184 -12.48 -6.96 6.02
C ARG A 184 -11.21 -7.62 5.49
N ILE A 185 -10.15 -7.66 6.30
CA ILE A 185 -8.90 -8.37 5.95
C ILE A 185 -9.19 -9.84 5.68
N ASP A 186 -9.92 -10.52 6.58
CA ASP A 186 -10.25 -11.94 6.45
C ASP A 186 -11.07 -12.22 5.17
N ARG A 187 -12.00 -11.33 4.80
CA ARG A 187 -12.77 -11.44 3.55
C ARG A 187 -11.90 -11.33 2.31
N LEU A 188 -11.03 -10.31 2.25
CA LEU A 188 -10.12 -10.13 1.11
C LEU A 188 -9.12 -11.27 1.02
N PHE A 189 -8.57 -11.71 2.16
CA PHE A 189 -7.71 -12.89 2.22
C PHE A 189 -8.41 -14.13 1.65
N ALA A 190 -9.62 -14.42 2.10
CA ALA A 190 -10.37 -15.58 1.63
C ALA A 190 -10.72 -15.50 0.14
N ALA A 191 -11.08 -14.31 -0.36
CA ALA A 191 -11.33 -14.10 -1.78
C ALA A 191 -10.10 -14.32 -2.65
N CYS A 192 -8.94 -13.84 -2.22
CA CYS A 192 -7.69 -13.93 -2.96
C CYS A 192 -7.00 -15.31 -2.82
N ALA A 193 -7.24 -16.04 -1.72
CA ALA A 193 -6.60 -17.32 -1.41
C ALA A 193 -6.95 -18.46 -2.39
N VAL A 194 -7.91 -18.25 -3.29
CA VAL A 194 -8.25 -19.21 -4.36
C VAL A 194 -7.27 -19.15 -5.53
N ALA A 195 -6.46 -18.08 -5.62
CA ALA A 195 -5.44 -17.95 -6.65
C ALA A 195 -4.25 -18.88 -6.35
N GLU A 196 -3.75 -19.57 -7.39
CA GLU A 196 -2.66 -20.54 -7.27
C GLU A 196 -1.39 -19.95 -6.65
N GLU A 197 -1.07 -18.71 -6.99
CA GLU A 197 0.14 -18.03 -6.54
C GLU A 197 0.01 -17.36 -5.17
N TRP A 198 -1.20 -17.32 -4.59
CA TRP A 198 -1.48 -16.57 -3.35
C TRP A 198 -0.55 -16.94 -2.21
N GLU A 199 -0.40 -18.23 -1.91
CA GLU A 199 0.44 -18.70 -0.80
C GLU A 199 1.88 -18.24 -0.94
N ARG A 200 2.45 -18.33 -2.15
CA ARG A 200 3.79 -17.86 -2.46
C ARG A 200 3.92 -16.34 -2.19
N PHE A 201 3.02 -15.54 -2.73
CA PHE A 201 3.07 -14.07 -2.56
C PHE A 201 2.81 -13.66 -1.11
N TRP A 202 1.95 -14.39 -0.40
CA TRP A 202 1.63 -14.07 0.99
C TRP A 202 2.76 -14.39 1.96
N THR A 203 3.52 -15.45 1.71
CA THR A 203 4.55 -15.98 2.63
C THR A 203 5.96 -15.46 2.34
N THR A 204 6.18 -14.84 1.18
CA THR A 204 7.50 -14.32 0.80
C THR A 204 7.50 -12.79 0.73
N GLU A 205 8.70 -12.21 0.66
CA GLU A 205 8.89 -10.79 0.41
C GLU A 205 9.24 -10.54 -1.06
N PRO A 206 8.68 -9.49 -1.69
CA PRO A 206 9.04 -9.12 -3.05
C PRO A 206 10.48 -8.58 -3.09
N ASP A 207 11.18 -8.90 -4.18
CA ASP A 207 12.49 -8.31 -4.47
C ASP A 207 12.30 -6.86 -4.95
N VAL A 208 12.25 -5.94 -3.99
CA VAL A 208 12.09 -4.50 -4.22
C VAL A 208 13.31 -3.79 -3.66
N PRO A 209 14.07 -3.05 -4.50
CA PRO A 209 15.17 -2.25 -4.01
C PRO A 209 14.71 -1.25 -2.94
N SER A 210 15.43 -1.15 -1.83
CA SER A 210 15.08 -0.28 -0.70
C SER A 210 14.97 1.21 -1.07
N HIS A 211 15.73 1.63 -2.09
CA HIS A 211 15.70 3.01 -2.61
C HIS A 211 14.59 3.26 -3.64
N LEU A 212 13.78 2.22 -3.97
CA LEU A 212 12.69 2.39 -4.94
C LEU A 212 11.56 3.19 -4.30
N ASP A 213 11.44 4.44 -4.69
CA ASP A 213 10.35 5.34 -4.29
C ASP A 213 9.19 5.36 -5.31
N ARG A 214 9.47 4.95 -6.57
CA ARG A 214 8.50 4.97 -7.68
C ARG A 214 8.58 3.70 -8.49
N PRO A 215 7.66 2.73 -8.25
CA PRO A 215 7.63 1.53 -9.06
C PRO A 215 7.25 1.86 -10.49
N VAL A 216 8.13 1.51 -11.43
CA VAL A 216 7.84 1.54 -12.86
C VAL A 216 7.12 0.25 -13.21
N GLN A 217 5.97 0.39 -13.86
CA GLN A 217 5.16 -0.72 -14.33
C GLN A 217 5.14 -0.72 -15.84
N ARG A 218 5.35 -1.87 -16.45
CA ARG A 218 5.16 -2.05 -17.89
C ARG A 218 3.74 -2.55 -18.14
N ILE A 219 2.97 -1.71 -18.84
CA ILE A 219 1.56 -1.96 -19.12
C ILE A 219 1.38 -2.05 -20.63
N ARG A 220 0.52 -2.94 -21.10
CA ARG A 220 0.14 -3.03 -22.50
C ARG A 220 -0.80 -1.88 -22.88
N HIS A 221 -0.42 -1.11 -23.87
CA HIS A 221 -1.26 -0.03 -24.38
C HIS A 221 -2.54 -0.60 -25.00
N PRO A 222 -3.74 -0.13 -24.62
CA PRO A 222 -5.01 -0.76 -25.02
C PRO A 222 -5.28 -0.73 -26.54
N GLU A 223 -4.81 0.30 -27.24
CA GLU A 223 -5.07 0.47 -28.68
C GLU A 223 -3.97 -0.13 -29.55
N THR A 224 -2.72 0.05 -29.16
CA THR A 224 -1.57 -0.36 -29.99
C THR A 224 -0.99 -1.71 -29.62
N GLY A 225 -1.33 -2.25 -28.44
CA GLY A 225 -0.73 -3.47 -27.88
C GLY A 225 0.74 -3.32 -27.46
N ALA A 226 1.35 -2.15 -27.67
CA ALA A 226 2.74 -1.90 -27.32
C ALA A 226 2.97 -1.89 -25.79
N ALA A 227 4.17 -2.25 -25.37
CA ALA A 227 4.58 -2.10 -23.98
C ALA A 227 4.84 -0.62 -23.68
N VAL A 228 4.20 -0.07 -22.65
CA VAL A 228 4.41 1.29 -22.14
C VAL A 228 4.92 1.22 -20.72
N ALA A 229 6.04 1.87 -20.45
CA ALA A 229 6.53 2.06 -19.09
C ALA A 229 5.76 3.21 -18.44
N MET A 230 5.10 2.93 -17.32
CA MET A 230 4.34 3.92 -16.54
C MET A 230 4.84 3.96 -15.11
N THR A 231 4.82 5.14 -14.51
CA THR A 231 5.00 5.31 -13.08
C THR A 231 3.66 5.50 -12.40
N MET A 232 3.44 4.76 -11.32
CA MET A 232 2.30 4.96 -10.44
C MET A 232 2.60 6.12 -9.50
N GLN A 233 1.63 7.00 -9.31
CA GLN A 233 1.67 8.07 -8.30
C GLN A 233 0.43 7.98 -7.44
N VAL A 234 0.61 8.16 -6.14
CA VAL A 234 -0.47 8.18 -5.14
C VAL A 234 -0.48 9.55 -4.49
N HIS A 235 -1.64 10.20 -4.49
CA HIS A 235 -1.80 11.54 -3.97
C HIS A 235 -2.92 11.55 -2.92
N ASP A 236 -2.57 11.93 -1.70
CA ASP A 236 -3.54 12.10 -0.61
C ASP A 236 -4.01 13.54 -0.54
N SER A 237 -5.32 13.73 -0.42
CA SER A 237 -5.89 15.06 -0.19
C SER A 237 -5.81 15.41 1.29
N ILE A 238 -5.09 16.49 1.60
CA ILE A 238 -4.95 17.01 2.96
C ILE A 238 -6.09 17.98 3.29
N VAL A 239 -6.50 18.79 2.29
CA VAL A 239 -7.57 19.79 2.43
C VAL A 239 -8.44 19.82 1.17
N PRO A 240 -9.68 19.33 1.27
CA PRO A 240 -10.29 18.60 2.38
C PRO A 240 -9.66 17.22 2.53
N ARG A 241 -9.56 16.72 3.77
CA ARG A 241 -9.07 15.35 4.00
C ARG A 241 -10.06 14.36 3.40
N ARG A 242 -9.51 13.36 2.71
CA ARG A 242 -10.26 12.25 2.10
C ARG A 242 -9.83 10.91 2.68
N GLU A 243 -10.72 9.94 2.60
CA GLU A 243 -10.46 8.55 3.00
C GLU A 243 -9.80 7.75 1.87
N TRP A 244 -9.90 8.26 0.64
CA TRP A 244 -9.28 7.69 -0.56
C TRP A 244 -8.13 8.52 -1.07
N SER A 245 -7.23 7.87 -1.78
CA SER A 245 -6.13 8.49 -2.51
C SER A 245 -6.45 8.56 -4.01
N LEU A 246 -5.97 9.59 -4.68
CA LEU A 246 -5.94 9.66 -6.13
C LEU A 246 -4.71 8.88 -6.63
N VAL A 247 -4.96 7.78 -7.34
CA VAL A 247 -3.93 6.96 -7.97
C VAL A 247 -3.89 7.27 -9.46
N THR A 248 -2.71 7.60 -9.98
CA THR A 248 -2.51 7.89 -11.40
C THR A 248 -1.37 7.05 -11.98
N PHE A 249 -1.50 6.68 -13.26
CA PHE A 249 -0.44 6.05 -14.04
C PHE A 249 -0.01 6.99 -15.15
N CYS A 250 1.22 7.51 -15.04
CA CYS A 250 1.78 8.44 -16.01
C CYS A 250 2.89 7.75 -16.81
N PRO A 251 2.90 7.86 -18.14
CA PRO A 251 3.98 7.30 -18.95
C PRO A 251 5.32 7.96 -18.60
N LEU A 252 6.37 7.15 -18.57
CA LEU A 252 7.72 7.67 -18.56
C LEU A 252 8.05 8.19 -19.94
N LEU A 253 8.17 9.51 -20.05
CA LEU A 253 8.63 10.14 -21.29
C LEU A 253 10.13 9.94 -21.40
N ASP A 254 10.59 9.26 -22.44
CA ASP A 254 11.99 9.26 -22.82
C ASP A 254 12.45 10.70 -23.03
N GLY A 255 13.72 11.00 -22.72
CA GLY A 255 14.23 12.39 -22.73
C GLY A 255 14.05 13.17 -24.03
N SER A 256 13.70 12.51 -25.14
CA SER A 256 13.32 13.13 -26.42
C SER A 256 11.90 13.70 -26.48
N SER A 257 11.03 13.32 -25.54
CA SER A 257 9.60 13.75 -25.50
C SER A 257 9.37 14.91 -24.52
N ARG A 258 10.39 15.39 -23.80
CA ARG A 258 10.26 16.49 -22.84
C ARG A 258 9.88 17.83 -23.47
N ASP A 259 10.25 18.05 -24.73
CA ASP A 259 10.00 19.32 -25.44
C ASP A 259 8.54 19.45 -25.92
N ALA A 260 7.81 18.34 -26.05
CA ALA A 260 6.41 18.35 -26.49
C ALA A 260 5.40 18.57 -25.35
N ALA A 261 5.79 18.36 -24.09
CA ALA A 261 4.89 18.50 -22.93
C ALA A 261 4.88 19.95 -22.37
N ASN A 262 5.75 20.83 -22.88
CA ASN A 262 5.86 22.23 -22.44
C ASN A 262 5.32 23.24 -23.49
N GLN A 263 4.63 22.80 -24.52
CA GLN A 263 3.90 23.62 -25.48
C GLN A 263 2.39 23.47 -25.27
#